data_fb7905bee2d73a29693c2fff738b8268
#
_entry.id   fb7905bee2d73a29693c2fff738b8268
#
_cell.length_a   1.000
_cell.length_b   1.000
_cell.length_c   1.000
_cell.angle_alpha   90.00
_cell.angle_beta   90.00
_cell.angle_gamma   90.00
#
_symmetry.space_group_name_H-M   'P 1'
#
loop_
_entity.id
_entity.type
_entity.pdbx_description
1 polymer ?
#
loop_
_entity_poly.entity_id
_entity_poly.type
_entity_poly.pdbx_seq_one_letter_code
_entity_poly.pdbx_strand_id
1 'polypeptide(L)'
;PNLYDYKYRRTFAYRRLRQGQDTRGEIGIPRVLGMYENYPLWFTILTQLGFRVIISGRSNHELFESGMDSIPSENVCYPAKLSHGHVQFLINKGIKTIWFPCVFYERRLVAGADDHFNCPIVATYPEVIRTNVEAIRDGGDGGDGKEGGGVRLLAPFLNLADPAKLAERLVEVLADWD
;
A
#
# COMPACT_ATOMS: atom_id res chain seq x y z
N PRO A 1 25.70 15.57 -2.87
CA PRO A 1 24.58 14.74 -3.33
C PRO A 1 23.60 14.49 -2.18
N ASN A 2 22.29 14.61 -2.45
CA ASN A 2 21.28 14.31 -1.45
C ASN A 2 20.97 12.80 -1.48
N LEU A 3 21.40 12.06 -0.46
CA LEU A 3 21.21 10.61 -0.38
C LEU A 3 19.73 10.21 -0.24
N TYR A 4 18.89 11.04 0.40
CA TYR A 4 17.46 10.80 0.50
C TYR A 4 16.77 10.91 -0.86
N ASP A 5 17.11 11.91 -1.66
CA ASP A 5 16.59 12.06 -3.01
C ASP A 5 17.08 10.92 -3.91
N TYR A 6 18.34 10.49 -3.76
CA TYR A 6 18.85 9.33 -4.46
C TYR A 6 18.08 8.04 -4.08
N LYS A 7 17.91 7.75 -2.78
CA LYS A 7 17.13 6.62 -2.29
C LYS A 7 15.71 6.66 -2.84
N TYR A 8 15.04 7.80 -2.71
CA TYR A 8 13.67 7.99 -3.19
C TYR A 8 13.54 7.67 -4.68
N ARG A 9 14.42 8.23 -5.51
CA ARG A 9 14.40 7.98 -6.96
C ARG A 9 14.66 6.51 -7.28
N ARG A 10 15.59 5.87 -6.58
CA ARG A 10 15.92 4.46 -6.83
C ARG A 10 14.78 3.52 -6.39
N THR A 11 14.19 3.75 -5.23
CA THR A 11 13.08 2.94 -4.72
C THR A 11 11.87 2.98 -5.66
N PHE A 12 11.49 4.17 -6.12
CA PHE A 12 10.30 4.34 -6.95
C PHE A 12 10.55 4.34 -8.47
N ALA A 13 11.78 4.06 -8.90
CA ALA A 13 12.12 3.89 -10.32
C ALA A 13 11.95 2.46 -10.84
N TYR A 14 11.46 1.55 -10.00
CA TYR A 14 11.25 0.17 -10.40
C TYR A 14 10.34 0.10 -11.61
N ARG A 15 10.79 -0.65 -12.61
CA ARG A 15 10.07 -0.89 -13.85
C ARG A 15 10.02 -2.38 -14.12
N ARG A 16 8.99 -2.81 -14.80
CA ARG A 16 8.85 -4.19 -15.22
C ARG A 16 10.03 -4.61 -16.09
N LEU A 17 10.68 -5.71 -15.76
CA LEU A 17 11.81 -6.27 -16.54
C LEU A 17 11.36 -6.93 -17.84
N ARG A 18 10.09 -7.38 -17.93
CA ARG A 18 9.48 -7.96 -19.13
C ARG A 18 8.07 -7.38 -19.30
N GLN A 19 7.71 -7.07 -20.53
CA GLN A 19 6.32 -6.77 -20.87
C GLN A 19 5.55 -8.09 -20.85
N GLY A 20 4.85 -8.38 -19.77
CA GLY A 20 3.81 -9.39 -19.73
C GLY A 20 2.46 -8.73 -19.96
N GLN A 21 1.47 -9.47 -20.35
CA GLN A 21 0.10 -8.97 -20.39
C GLN A 21 -0.39 -8.73 -18.98
N ASP A 22 -0.88 -7.53 -18.69
CA ASP A 22 -1.54 -7.19 -17.44
C ASP A 22 -2.96 -7.77 -17.51
N THR A 23 -3.12 -9.01 -17.05
CA THR A 23 -4.36 -9.80 -17.22
C THR A 23 -5.31 -9.68 -16.04
N ARG A 24 -4.78 -9.28 -14.85
CA ARG A 24 -5.56 -9.20 -13.60
C ARG A 24 -6.05 -7.78 -13.26
N GLY A 25 -5.85 -6.81 -14.14
CA GLY A 25 -6.31 -5.44 -13.95
C GLY A 25 -5.31 -4.54 -13.20
N GLU A 26 -5.81 -3.37 -12.78
CA GLU A 26 -5.00 -2.34 -12.13
C GLU A 26 -5.06 -2.45 -10.61
N ILE A 27 -3.90 -2.25 -9.95
CA ILE A 27 -3.80 -2.19 -8.50
C ILE A 27 -2.99 -0.94 -8.09
N GLY A 28 -3.56 -0.14 -7.19
CA GLY A 28 -2.96 1.08 -6.68
C GLY A 28 -2.03 0.81 -5.51
N ILE A 29 -0.89 1.51 -5.45
CA ILE A 29 -0.01 1.52 -4.28
C ILE A 29 0.14 2.96 -3.79
N PRO A 30 -0.26 3.32 -2.56
CA PRO A 30 0.01 4.63 -1.99
C PRO A 30 1.51 4.77 -1.67
N ARG A 31 2.14 5.85 -2.15
CA ARG A 31 3.57 6.12 -1.96
C ARG A 31 3.83 6.74 -0.59
N VAL A 32 3.65 5.96 0.47
CA VAL A 32 3.70 6.45 1.85
C VAL A 32 4.15 5.37 2.83
N LEU A 33 4.58 5.77 4.01
CA LEU A 33 4.97 4.90 5.12
C LEU A 33 5.95 3.78 4.69
N GLY A 34 5.65 2.53 4.98
CA GLY A 34 6.48 1.36 4.66
C GLY A 34 6.78 1.17 3.17
N MET A 35 6.07 1.86 2.27
CA MET A 35 6.37 1.81 0.84
C MET A 35 7.70 2.47 0.46
N TYR A 36 8.24 3.35 1.31
CA TYR A 36 9.59 3.90 1.12
C TYR A 36 10.71 2.85 1.24
N GLU A 37 10.40 1.70 1.82
CA GLU A 37 11.32 0.54 1.90
C GLU A 37 10.82 -0.62 0.99
N ASN A 38 9.53 -0.93 1.02
CA ASN A 38 8.97 -2.17 0.52
C ASN A 38 8.35 -2.06 -0.88
N TYR A 39 8.29 -0.86 -1.49
CA TYR A 39 7.72 -0.70 -2.84
C TYR A 39 8.35 -1.64 -3.88
N PRO A 40 9.70 -1.83 -3.95
CA PRO A 40 10.30 -2.75 -4.91
C PRO A 40 9.81 -4.19 -4.76
N LEU A 41 9.59 -4.65 -3.53
CA LEU A 41 9.06 -5.98 -3.24
C LEU A 41 7.63 -6.12 -3.78
N TRP A 42 6.74 -5.21 -3.40
CA TRP A 42 5.34 -5.25 -3.80
C TRP A 42 5.17 -5.06 -5.30
N PHE A 43 5.89 -4.11 -5.89
CA PHE A 43 5.89 -3.94 -7.34
C PHE A 43 6.27 -5.22 -8.08
N THR A 44 7.33 -5.90 -7.62
CA THR A 44 7.80 -7.13 -8.24
C THR A 44 6.77 -8.25 -8.11
N ILE A 45 6.25 -8.50 -6.91
CA ILE A 45 5.26 -9.55 -6.67
C ILE A 45 4.00 -9.29 -7.50
N LEU A 46 3.40 -8.12 -7.40
CA LEU A 46 2.14 -7.81 -8.06
C LEU A 46 2.25 -7.82 -9.58
N THR A 47 3.37 -7.32 -10.13
CA THR A 47 3.57 -7.39 -11.59
C THR A 47 3.86 -8.80 -12.09
N GLN A 48 4.52 -9.65 -11.32
CA GLN A 48 4.71 -11.06 -11.66
C GLN A 48 3.39 -11.84 -11.61
N LEU A 49 2.47 -11.44 -10.73
CA LEU A 49 1.12 -11.99 -10.66
C LEU A 49 0.17 -11.44 -11.74
N GLY A 50 0.63 -10.57 -12.64
CA GLY A 50 -0.15 -10.06 -13.76
C GLY A 50 -0.93 -8.77 -13.48
N PHE A 51 -0.69 -8.08 -12.37
CA PHE A 51 -1.29 -6.77 -12.11
C PHE A 51 -0.52 -5.63 -12.78
N ARG A 52 -1.26 -4.63 -13.24
CA ARG A 52 -0.70 -3.32 -13.60
C ARG A 52 -0.65 -2.44 -12.36
N VAL A 53 0.55 -2.22 -11.84
CA VAL A 53 0.75 -1.39 -10.65
C VAL A 53 0.70 0.09 -11.00
N ILE A 54 -0.20 0.82 -10.32
CA ILE A 54 -0.34 2.27 -10.37
C ILE A 54 0.11 2.85 -9.03
N ILE A 55 1.17 3.62 -9.02
CA ILE A 55 1.64 4.28 -7.80
C ILE A 55 1.08 5.70 -7.71
N SER A 56 0.75 6.16 -6.50
CA SER A 56 0.32 7.54 -6.27
C SER A 56 1.44 8.55 -6.54
N GLY A 57 1.08 9.81 -6.73
CA GLY A 57 2.01 10.91 -6.99
C GLY A 57 3.08 11.11 -5.90
N ARG A 58 3.98 12.06 -6.11
CA ARG A 58 4.90 12.52 -5.07
C ARG A 58 4.13 13.36 -4.05
N SER A 59 4.43 13.19 -2.76
CA SER A 59 3.81 13.99 -1.70
C SER A 59 4.05 15.48 -1.91
N ASN A 60 3.00 16.26 -1.83
CA ASN A 60 2.99 17.72 -1.85
C ASN A 60 1.81 18.22 -1.02
N HIS A 61 1.65 19.52 -0.89
CA HIS A 61 0.60 20.14 -0.08
C HIS A 61 -0.80 19.86 -0.65
N GLU A 62 -0.98 19.97 -1.94
CA GLU A 62 -2.26 19.70 -2.62
C GLU A 62 -2.73 18.26 -2.40
N LEU A 63 -1.80 17.28 -2.51
CA LEU A 63 -2.11 15.89 -2.21
C LEU A 63 -2.51 15.70 -0.73
N PHE A 64 -1.84 16.37 0.20
CA PHE A 64 -2.20 16.32 1.62
C PHE A 64 -3.61 16.88 1.84
N GLU A 65 -3.91 18.07 1.29
CA GLU A 65 -5.22 18.71 1.39
C GLU A 65 -6.35 17.82 0.84
N SER A 66 -6.10 17.11 -0.25
CA SER A 66 -7.11 16.22 -0.86
C SER A 66 -7.58 15.08 0.05
N GLY A 67 -6.83 14.74 1.08
CA GLY A 67 -7.18 13.67 2.03
C GLY A 67 -7.58 14.17 3.41
N MET A 68 -7.58 15.47 3.67
CA MET A 68 -7.76 16.04 5.03
C MET A 68 -9.05 15.63 5.69
N ASP A 69 -10.16 15.59 4.97
CA ASP A 69 -11.49 15.31 5.50
C ASP A 69 -11.63 13.93 6.14
N SER A 70 -10.78 12.99 5.73
CA SER A 70 -10.77 11.62 6.25
C SER A 70 -9.78 11.39 7.40
N ILE A 71 -9.00 12.39 7.82
CA ILE A 71 -8.02 12.26 8.91
C ILE A 71 -8.75 12.29 10.27
N PRO A 72 -8.73 11.17 11.04
CA PRO A 72 -9.54 11.08 12.26
C PRO A 72 -8.91 11.79 13.46
N SER A 73 -7.64 12.13 13.43
CA SER A 73 -6.92 12.71 14.57
C SER A 73 -5.81 13.66 14.13
N GLU A 74 -5.76 14.83 14.78
CA GLU A 74 -4.66 15.78 14.60
C GLU A 74 -3.35 15.31 15.23
N ASN A 75 -3.41 14.42 16.21
CA ASN A 75 -2.24 14.00 17.00
C ASN A 75 -1.40 12.92 16.31
N VAL A 76 -1.85 12.36 15.19
CA VAL A 76 -1.05 11.39 14.44
C VAL A 76 0.07 12.09 13.66
N CYS A 77 1.19 11.39 13.44
CA CYS A 77 2.34 11.95 12.73
C CYS A 77 2.01 12.34 11.28
N TYR A 78 2.67 13.38 10.77
CA TYR A 78 2.44 13.90 9.42
C TYR A 78 2.58 12.85 8.30
N PRO A 79 3.58 11.93 8.32
CA PRO A 79 3.64 10.87 7.33
C PRO A 79 2.41 9.95 7.28
N ALA A 80 1.78 9.70 8.41
CA ALA A 80 0.54 8.95 8.47
C ALA A 80 -0.64 9.73 7.85
N LYS A 81 -0.75 11.04 8.17
CA LYS A 81 -1.76 11.91 7.56
C LYS A 81 -1.67 11.95 6.03
N LEU A 82 -0.45 11.93 5.48
CA LEU A 82 -0.23 11.86 4.03
C LEU A 82 -0.85 10.63 3.39
N SER A 83 -1.04 9.52 4.13
CA SER A 83 -1.66 8.30 3.61
C SER A 83 -3.07 8.55 3.05
N HIS A 84 -3.84 9.42 3.71
CA HIS A 84 -5.18 9.80 3.26
C HIS A 84 -5.15 10.46 1.88
N GLY A 85 -4.26 11.43 1.68
CA GLY A 85 -4.09 12.09 0.38
C GLY A 85 -3.59 11.16 -0.72
N HIS A 86 -2.66 10.24 -0.40
CA HIS A 86 -2.19 9.24 -1.35
C HIS A 86 -3.28 8.25 -1.77
N VAL A 87 -4.12 7.84 -0.85
CA VAL A 87 -5.26 6.97 -1.12
C VAL A 87 -6.31 7.72 -1.94
N GLN A 88 -6.65 8.96 -1.55
CA GLN A 88 -7.59 9.80 -2.30
C GLN A 88 -7.11 10.06 -3.73
N PHE A 89 -5.81 10.26 -3.94
CA PHE A 89 -5.23 10.38 -5.28
C PHE A 89 -5.51 9.16 -6.15
N LEU A 90 -5.37 7.95 -5.60
CA LEU A 90 -5.64 6.70 -6.33
C LEU A 90 -7.13 6.55 -6.63
N ILE A 91 -8.00 6.89 -5.68
CA ILE A 91 -9.46 6.91 -5.87
C ILE A 91 -9.84 7.87 -7.00
N ASN A 92 -9.32 9.09 -6.99
CA ASN A 92 -9.57 10.10 -8.02
C ASN A 92 -9.05 9.70 -9.41
N LYS A 93 -8.06 8.81 -9.45
CA LYS A 93 -7.57 8.18 -10.69
C LYS A 93 -8.45 7.02 -11.19
N GLY A 94 -9.52 6.69 -10.47
CA GLY A 94 -10.43 5.61 -10.81
C GLY A 94 -9.93 4.21 -10.46
N ILE A 95 -8.88 4.10 -9.65
CA ILE A 95 -8.35 2.82 -9.20
C ILE A 95 -9.36 2.16 -8.25
N LYS A 96 -9.73 0.91 -8.56
CA LYS A 96 -10.74 0.16 -7.81
C LYS A 96 -10.15 -0.76 -6.74
N THR A 97 -8.87 -1.06 -6.81
CA THR A 97 -8.19 -1.91 -5.84
C THR A 97 -6.90 -1.24 -5.39
N ILE A 98 -6.72 -1.12 -4.08
CA ILE A 98 -5.53 -0.49 -3.47
C ILE A 98 -4.83 -1.53 -2.60
N TRP A 99 -3.53 -1.73 -2.83
CA TRP A 99 -2.63 -2.54 -2.01
C TRP A 99 -1.95 -1.67 -0.97
N PHE A 100 -2.29 -1.87 0.30
CA PHE A 100 -1.70 -1.15 1.43
C PHE A 100 -1.61 -2.06 2.66
N PRO A 101 -0.64 -3.00 2.69
CA PRO A 101 -0.56 -4.02 3.73
C PRO A 101 -0.14 -3.46 5.09
N CYS A 102 -0.61 -4.11 6.15
CA CYS A 102 -0.21 -3.93 7.53
C CYS A 102 1.04 -4.79 7.80
N VAL A 103 2.22 -4.19 7.79
CA VAL A 103 3.49 -4.91 8.00
C VAL A 103 3.97 -4.70 9.42
N PHE A 104 3.98 -5.75 10.25
CA PHE A 104 4.45 -5.68 11.63
C PHE A 104 5.95 -5.93 11.75
N TYR A 105 6.45 -6.97 11.05
CA TYR A 105 7.84 -7.39 11.12
C TYR A 105 8.51 -7.18 9.78
N GLU A 106 9.59 -6.42 9.79
CA GLU A 106 10.48 -6.27 8.64
C GLU A 106 11.49 -7.41 8.57
N ARG A 107 12.07 -7.61 7.40
CA ARG A 107 13.16 -8.56 7.25
C ARG A 107 14.37 -8.10 8.06
N ARG A 108 14.93 -8.96 8.88
CA ARG A 108 16.16 -8.69 9.61
C ARG A 108 17.34 -8.57 8.63
N LEU A 109 17.84 -7.35 8.44
CA LEU A 109 18.95 -7.06 7.52
C LEU A 109 20.32 -7.21 8.18
N VAL A 110 20.38 -7.04 9.51
CA VAL A 110 21.61 -7.12 10.30
C VAL A 110 21.42 -8.20 11.37
N ALA A 111 22.29 -9.20 11.37
CA ALA A 111 22.17 -10.37 12.26
C ALA A 111 22.22 -10.01 13.77
N GLY A 112 22.90 -8.93 14.15
CA GLY A 112 23.01 -8.45 15.53
C GLY A 112 21.98 -7.38 15.90
N ALA A 113 20.99 -7.09 15.06
CA ALA A 113 19.93 -6.15 15.41
C ALA A 113 18.95 -6.79 16.39
N ASP A 114 18.63 -6.06 17.46
CA ASP A 114 17.73 -6.55 18.52
C ASP A 114 16.27 -6.49 18.11
N ASP A 115 15.90 -5.55 17.23
CA ASP A 115 14.52 -5.30 16.84
C ASP A 115 14.36 -5.14 15.32
N HIS A 116 13.20 -5.58 14.82
CA HIS A 116 12.77 -5.45 13.41
C HIS A 116 11.26 -5.21 13.29
N PHE A 117 10.65 -4.69 14.34
CA PHE A 117 9.26 -4.25 14.35
C PHE A 117 9.11 -2.91 13.65
N ASN A 118 8.03 -2.75 12.94
CA ASN A 118 7.62 -1.43 12.45
C ASN A 118 7.01 -0.58 13.59
N CYS A 119 7.09 0.73 13.43
CA CYS A 119 6.31 1.66 14.23
C CYS A 119 4.82 1.23 14.20
N PRO A 120 4.10 1.25 15.34
CA PRO A 120 2.68 0.89 15.38
C PRO A 120 1.83 1.61 14.34
N ILE A 121 2.12 2.88 14.06
CA ILE A 121 1.43 3.64 13.00
C ILE A 121 1.68 3.00 11.63
N VAL A 122 2.91 2.69 11.28
CA VAL A 122 3.23 2.03 9.99
C VAL A 122 2.53 0.68 9.89
N ALA A 123 2.51 -0.08 11.00
CA ALA A 123 1.95 -1.43 11.04
C ALA A 123 0.41 -1.48 10.92
N THR A 124 -0.32 -0.46 11.41
CA THR A 124 -1.78 -0.53 11.53
C THR A 124 -2.54 0.56 10.77
N TYR A 125 -1.86 1.56 10.22
CA TYR A 125 -2.53 2.70 9.60
C TYR A 125 -3.42 2.36 8.38
N PRO A 126 -3.16 1.30 7.62
CA PRO A 126 -4.10 0.86 6.59
C PRO A 126 -5.51 0.56 7.12
N GLU A 127 -5.65 0.09 8.37
CA GLU A 127 -6.95 -0.12 9.02
C GLU A 127 -7.63 1.21 9.38
N VAL A 128 -6.86 2.24 9.73
CA VAL A 128 -7.39 3.59 9.92
C VAL A 128 -7.95 4.15 8.59
N ILE A 129 -7.24 3.93 7.50
CA ILE A 129 -7.73 4.28 6.14
C ILE A 129 -9.03 3.55 5.85
N ARG A 130 -9.11 2.24 6.12
CA ARG A 130 -10.31 1.41 5.89
C ARG A 130 -11.55 2.00 6.53
N THR A 131 -11.43 2.50 7.75
CA THR A 131 -12.57 2.97 8.56
C THR A 131 -12.94 4.43 8.32
N ASN A 132 -12.03 5.24 7.77
CA ASN A 132 -12.22 6.68 7.66
C ASN A 132 -12.34 7.21 6.23
N VAL A 133 -11.94 6.45 5.21
CA VAL A 133 -12.12 6.85 3.81
C VAL A 133 -13.44 6.28 3.30
N GLU A 134 -14.41 7.15 3.05
CA GLU A 134 -15.80 6.80 2.69
C GLU A 134 -15.87 5.81 1.51
N ALA A 135 -15.18 6.10 0.42
CA ALA A 135 -15.18 5.25 -0.77
C ALA A 135 -14.67 3.81 -0.53
N ILE A 136 -13.88 3.61 0.54
CA ILE A 136 -13.38 2.28 0.95
C ILE A 136 -14.37 1.65 1.93
N ARG A 137 -14.84 2.39 2.93
CA ARG A 137 -15.80 1.91 3.93
C ARG A 137 -17.08 1.39 3.29
N ASP A 138 -17.60 2.11 2.33
CA ASP A 138 -18.86 1.79 1.65
C ASP A 138 -18.68 0.73 0.53
N GLY A 139 -17.41 0.47 0.13
CA GLY A 139 -17.04 -0.55 -0.85
C GLY A 139 -17.07 -2.00 -0.33
N GLY A 140 -17.13 -2.18 0.99
CA GLY A 140 -17.19 -3.48 1.67
C GLY A 140 -15.93 -4.36 1.47
N ASP A 141 -15.67 -5.24 2.43
CA ASP A 141 -14.79 -6.40 2.24
C ASP A 141 -15.60 -7.44 1.44
N GLY A 142 -15.54 -7.45 0.13
CA GLY A 142 -15.93 -8.50 -0.82
C GLY A 142 -17.08 -9.48 -0.53
N GLY A 143 -17.93 -9.21 0.42
CA GLY A 143 -18.87 -10.18 0.98
C GLY A 143 -20.35 -9.82 0.89
N ASP A 144 -20.83 -9.07 -0.04
CA ASP A 144 -22.25 -9.06 -0.46
C ASP A 144 -22.37 -8.20 -1.71
N GLY A 145 -22.61 -8.83 -2.85
CA GLY A 145 -22.77 -8.31 -4.19
C GLY A 145 -23.64 -7.06 -4.36
N LYS A 146 -23.38 -6.02 -3.58
CA LYS A 146 -23.92 -4.70 -3.87
C LYS A 146 -23.07 -4.08 -4.96
N GLU A 147 -23.64 -3.89 -6.11
CA GLU A 147 -23.19 -3.05 -7.23
C GLU A 147 -23.06 -1.57 -6.79
N GLY A 148 -22.21 -1.32 -5.79
CA GLY A 148 -21.86 0.01 -5.35
C GLY A 148 -20.39 0.24 -5.68
N GLY A 149 -20.09 1.22 -6.51
CA GLY A 149 -18.77 1.55 -7.07
C GLY A 149 -17.64 1.86 -6.07
N GLY A 150 -17.59 1.18 -4.95
CA GLY A 150 -16.59 1.33 -3.89
C GLY A 150 -15.19 0.87 -4.30
N VAL A 151 -14.19 1.26 -3.50
CA VAL A 151 -12.79 0.89 -3.68
C VAL A 151 -12.42 -0.20 -2.68
N ARG A 152 -11.89 -1.31 -3.19
CA ARG A 152 -11.38 -2.42 -2.37
C ARG A 152 -10.00 -2.08 -1.83
N LEU A 153 -9.85 -2.06 -0.49
CA LEU A 153 -8.56 -1.91 0.17
C LEU A 153 -8.03 -3.29 0.61
N LEU A 154 -6.92 -3.70 0.05
CA LEU A 154 -6.17 -4.88 0.48
C LEU A 154 -5.14 -4.46 1.52
N ALA A 155 -5.47 -4.67 2.78
CA ALA A 155 -4.65 -4.34 3.94
C ALA A 155 -4.32 -5.59 4.79
N PRO A 156 -3.74 -6.66 4.20
CA PRO A 156 -3.45 -7.86 4.96
C PRO A 156 -2.38 -7.61 6.03
N PHE A 157 -2.51 -8.30 7.16
CA PHE A 157 -1.45 -8.36 8.16
C PHE A 157 -0.35 -9.30 7.70
N LEU A 158 0.87 -8.76 7.55
CA LEU A 158 2.00 -9.46 6.95
C LEU A 158 3.23 -9.43 7.84
N ASN A 159 4.01 -10.51 7.75
CA ASN A 159 5.31 -10.67 8.38
C ASN A 159 6.37 -10.88 7.28
N LEU A 160 7.26 -9.91 7.09
CA LEU A 160 8.34 -10.01 6.09
C LEU A 160 9.57 -10.77 6.61
N ALA A 161 9.62 -11.09 7.89
CA ALA A 161 10.71 -11.89 8.48
C ALA A 161 10.61 -13.39 8.14
N ASP A 162 9.42 -13.87 7.75
CA ASP A 162 9.15 -15.27 7.41
C ASP A 162 8.60 -15.39 5.98
N PRO A 163 9.46 -15.68 4.99
CA PRO A 163 9.04 -15.76 3.60
C PRO A 163 8.00 -16.84 3.29
N ALA A 164 8.00 -17.96 4.04
CA ALA A 164 7.04 -19.03 3.83
C ALA A 164 5.62 -18.60 4.25
N LYS A 165 5.49 -18.06 5.45
CA LYS A 165 4.21 -17.50 5.92
C LYS A 165 3.73 -16.33 5.09
N LEU A 166 4.67 -15.49 4.61
CA LEU A 166 4.33 -14.41 3.68
C LEU A 166 3.70 -14.97 2.39
N ALA A 167 4.31 -16.00 1.80
CA ALA A 167 3.80 -16.61 0.58
C ALA A 167 2.41 -17.24 0.77
N GLU A 168 2.21 -18.01 1.84
CA GLU A 168 0.90 -18.59 2.21
C GLU A 168 -0.16 -17.50 2.34
N ARG A 169 0.15 -16.43 3.07
CA ARG A 169 -0.80 -15.32 3.29
C ARG A 169 -1.11 -14.54 2.01
N LEU A 170 -0.13 -14.38 1.11
CA LEU A 170 -0.37 -13.73 -0.19
C LEU A 170 -1.28 -14.58 -1.09
N VAL A 171 -1.12 -15.91 -1.08
CA VAL A 171 -2.02 -16.82 -1.80
C VAL A 171 -3.45 -16.67 -1.29
N GLU A 172 -3.68 -16.68 0.03
CA GLU A 172 -5.01 -16.48 0.61
C GLU A 172 -5.65 -15.14 0.19
N VAL A 173 -4.89 -14.04 0.32
CA VAL A 173 -5.39 -12.68 0.05
C VAL A 173 -5.69 -12.45 -1.42
N LEU A 174 -4.97 -13.12 -2.31
CA LEU A 174 -5.07 -12.93 -3.75
C LEU A 174 -5.83 -14.07 -4.47
N ALA A 175 -6.37 -15.05 -3.72
CA ALA A 175 -7.11 -16.18 -4.27
C ALA A 175 -8.36 -15.76 -5.08
N ASP A 176 -9.02 -14.67 -4.70
CA ASP A 176 -10.25 -14.17 -5.34
C ASP A 176 -10.04 -13.52 -6.72
N TRP A 177 -8.83 -13.57 -7.26
CA TRP A 177 -8.48 -13.02 -8.57
C TRP A 177 -8.27 -14.08 -9.66
N ASP A 178 -8.60 -15.32 -9.42
CA ASP A 178 -8.52 -16.39 -10.44
C ASP A 178 -9.79 -16.52 -11.26
#